data_f9e95dc880bd3b61676c1077e6a9fd1e
#
_entry.id   f9e95dc880bd3b61676c1077e6a9fd1e
#
_cell.length_a   1.000
_cell.length_b   1.000
_cell.length_c   1.000
_cell.angle_alpha   90.00
_cell.angle_beta   90.00
_cell.angle_gamma   90.00
#
_symmetry.space_group_name_H-M   'P 1'
#
loop_
_entity.id
_entity.type
_entity.pdbx_description
1 polymer ?
#
loop_
_entity_poly.entity_id
_entity_poly.type
_entity_poly.pdbx_seq_one_letter_code
_entity_poly.pdbx_strand_id
1 'polypeptide(L)'
;VELIATPVTEPVIMDLLESFLTTTVGKGVIRANDTPNFVANRIGVFSIAATMHHTMAFKMGFDEVDALTGPAIGRAKSATYRTGDVVGLDTLAHTFKTMDDNLPADPADASDIAAALFLNPSMTLCSSNFDGSPV
;
A
#
# COMPACT_ATOMS: atom_id res chain seq x y z
N VAL A 1 -7.03 13.63 0.62
CA VAL A 1 -6.63 13.81 -0.79
C VAL A 1 -5.20 14.30 -0.84
N GLU A 2 -4.40 13.75 -1.75
CA GLU A 2 -3.06 14.26 -2.06
C GLU A 2 -3.15 15.22 -3.25
N LEU A 3 -2.61 16.42 -3.09
CA LEU A 3 -2.42 17.37 -4.17
C LEU A 3 -0.95 17.39 -4.56
N ILE A 4 -0.68 17.06 -5.81
CA ILE A 4 0.68 16.94 -6.34
C ILE A 4 0.87 17.97 -7.45
N ALA A 5 1.78 18.90 -7.21
CA ALA A 5 2.16 19.89 -8.22
C ALA A 5 3.24 19.31 -9.14
N THR A 6 3.09 19.55 -10.43
CA THR A 6 4.14 19.34 -11.43
C THR A 6 4.88 20.66 -11.69
N PRO A 7 6.03 20.66 -12.38
CA PRO A 7 6.75 21.89 -12.71
C PRO A 7 5.96 22.92 -13.54
N VAL A 8 4.87 22.48 -14.18
CA VAL A 8 4.00 23.34 -14.99
C VAL A 8 2.67 23.69 -14.29
N THR A 9 2.49 23.25 -13.05
CA THR A 9 1.27 23.54 -12.28
C THR A 9 1.34 24.95 -11.70
N GLU A 10 0.36 25.77 -12.02
CA GLU A 10 0.26 27.13 -11.46
C GLU A 10 -0.10 27.07 -9.97
N PRO A 11 0.65 27.77 -9.08
CA PRO A 11 0.40 27.74 -7.64
C PRO A 11 -1.04 28.14 -7.25
N VAL A 12 -1.62 29.09 -7.96
CA VAL A 12 -2.99 29.55 -7.69
C VAL A 12 -4.03 28.42 -7.87
N ILE A 13 -3.79 27.50 -8.79
CA ILE A 13 -4.68 26.35 -9.00
C ILE A 13 -4.60 25.39 -7.80
N MET A 14 -3.41 25.19 -7.24
CA MET A 14 -3.24 24.38 -6.04
C MET A 14 -4.01 24.97 -4.85
N ASP A 15 -3.95 26.29 -4.66
CA ASP A 15 -4.65 26.97 -3.57
C ASP A 15 -6.17 26.89 -3.76
N LEU A 16 -6.66 27.04 -4.97
CA LEU A 16 -8.09 26.93 -5.29
C LEU A 16 -8.60 25.49 -5.07
N LEU A 17 -7.85 24.48 -5.51
CA LEU A 17 -8.21 23.08 -5.33
C LEU A 17 -8.20 22.70 -3.84
N GLU A 18 -7.20 23.11 -3.09
CA GLU A 18 -7.14 22.85 -1.65
C GLU A 18 -8.34 23.50 -0.95
N SER A 19 -8.62 24.76 -1.25
CA SER A 19 -9.78 25.46 -0.70
C SER A 19 -11.09 24.75 -1.04
N PHE A 20 -11.29 24.37 -2.28
CA PHE A 20 -12.49 23.65 -2.73
C PHE A 20 -12.63 22.29 -2.02
N LEU A 21 -11.56 21.51 -1.98
CA LEU A 21 -11.57 20.18 -1.36
C LEU A 21 -11.82 20.24 0.14
N THR A 22 -11.27 21.22 0.84
CA THR A 22 -11.45 21.38 2.28
C THR A 22 -12.79 21.98 2.65
N THR A 23 -13.20 23.03 1.97
CA THR A 23 -14.41 23.80 2.36
C THR A 23 -15.69 23.24 1.76
N THR A 24 -15.65 22.78 0.51
CA THR A 24 -16.86 22.32 -0.21
C THR A 24 -17.03 20.82 -0.11
N VAL A 25 -15.94 20.06 -0.27
CA VAL A 25 -15.98 18.59 -0.26
C VAL A 25 -15.73 18.01 1.13
N GLY A 26 -15.21 18.79 2.07
CA GLY A 26 -14.95 18.37 3.45
C GLY A 26 -13.83 17.33 3.57
N LYS A 27 -12.83 17.38 2.69
CA LYS A 27 -11.69 16.44 2.69
C LYS A 27 -10.45 17.07 3.31
N GLY A 28 -9.73 16.28 4.08
CA GLY A 28 -8.34 16.63 4.44
C GLY A 28 -7.46 16.63 3.19
N VAL A 29 -6.60 17.61 3.05
CA VAL A 29 -5.68 17.77 1.93
C VAL A 29 -4.25 17.74 2.42
N ILE A 30 -3.39 17.05 1.68
CA ILE A 30 -1.94 17.02 1.86
C ILE A 30 -1.30 17.46 0.55
N ARG A 31 -0.44 18.48 0.61
CA ARG A 31 0.42 18.85 -0.53
C ARG A 31 1.62 17.92 -0.54
N ALA A 32 1.73 17.10 -1.56
CA ALA A 32 2.78 16.12 -1.70
C ALA A 32 3.70 16.43 -2.89
N ASN A 33 4.92 15.95 -2.82
CA ASN A 33 5.86 16.04 -3.94
C ASN A 33 5.49 15.01 -5.02
N ASP A 34 5.83 15.32 -6.26
CA ASP A 34 5.75 14.40 -7.39
C ASP A 34 6.87 13.36 -7.29
N THR A 35 6.66 12.37 -6.46
CA THR A 35 7.59 11.27 -6.18
C THR A 35 6.89 9.92 -6.37
N PRO A 36 7.63 8.86 -6.70
CA PRO A 36 7.05 7.53 -6.89
C PRO A 36 6.15 7.11 -5.72
N ASN A 37 4.94 6.66 -6.05
CA ASN A 37 3.90 6.22 -5.09
C ASN A 37 3.38 7.30 -4.12
N PHE A 38 3.77 8.56 -4.26
CA PHE A 38 3.34 9.70 -3.44
C PHE A 38 3.46 9.42 -1.93
N VAL A 39 2.50 9.82 -1.10
CA VAL A 39 2.54 9.64 0.36
C VAL A 39 1.74 8.43 0.81
N ALA A 40 0.46 8.35 0.47
CA ALA A 40 -0.44 7.32 0.99
C ALA A 40 -0.07 5.92 0.49
N ASN A 41 0.27 5.80 -0.80
CA ASN A 41 0.72 4.52 -1.33
C ASN A 41 2.03 4.05 -0.70
N ARG A 42 2.98 4.96 -0.45
CA ARG A 42 4.24 4.61 0.25
C ARG A 42 3.98 4.05 1.64
N ILE A 43 3.14 4.75 2.43
CA ILE A 43 2.78 4.31 3.79
C ILE A 43 2.00 3.00 3.75
N GLY A 44 1.03 2.89 2.84
CA GLY A 44 0.18 1.71 2.70
C GLY A 44 0.98 0.46 2.29
N VAL A 45 1.80 0.60 1.28
CA VAL A 45 2.65 -0.50 0.76
C VAL A 45 3.68 -0.93 1.80
N PHE A 46 4.35 0.02 2.46
CA PHE A 46 5.25 -0.30 3.57
C PHE A 46 4.53 -1.08 4.69
N SER A 47 3.33 -0.63 5.07
CA SER A 47 2.55 -1.31 6.12
C SER A 47 2.16 -2.74 5.74
N ILE A 48 1.77 -2.95 4.48
CA ILE A 48 1.46 -4.30 3.95
C ILE A 48 2.72 -5.15 3.94
N ALA A 49 3.83 -4.64 3.40
CA ALA A 49 5.11 -5.35 3.34
C ALA A 49 5.61 -5.78 4.73
N ALA A 50 5.61 -4.86 5.69
CA ALA A 50 6.00 -5.16 7.06
C ALA A 50 5.11 -6.24 7.70
N THR A 51 3.79 -6.15 7.47
CA THR A 51 2.85 -7.17 7.96
C THR A 51 3.15 -8.54 7.34
N MET A 52 3.38 -8.61 6.04
CA MET A 52 3.71 -9.85 5.34
C MET A 52 5.03 -10.45 5.84
N HIS A 53 6.07 -9.63 6.02
CA HIS A 53 7.34 -10.06 6.61
C HIS A 53 7.14 -10.70 7.98
N HIS A 54 6.42 -10.04 8.88
CA HIS A 54 6.16 -10.57 10.21
C HIS A 54 5.25 -11.80 10.20
N THR A 55 4.29 -11.88 9.29
CA THR A 55 3.46 -13.08 9.10
C THR A 55 4.31 -14.31 8.84
N MET A 56 5.30 -14.19 7.95
CA MET A 56 6.22 -15.28 7.65
C MET A 56 7.14 -15.60 8.85
N ALA A 57 7.69 -14.57 9.48
CA ALA A 57 8.59 -14.72 10.62
C ALA A 57 7.91 -15.46 11.80
N PHE A 58 6.65 -15.12 12.08
CA PHE A 58 5.87 -15.73 13.16
C PHE A 58 5.07 -16.98 12.72
N LYS A 59 5.10 -17.34 11.42
CA LYS A 59 4.37 -18.47 10.84
C LYS A 59 2.85 -18.41 11.14
N MET A 60 2.28 -17.20 11.07
CA MET A 60 0.86 -16.99 11.31
C MET A 60 0.03 -17.28 10.05
N GLY A 61 -1.23 -17.69 10.25
CA GLY A 61 -2.20 -17.80 9.17
C GLY A 61 -2.69 -16.43 8.70
N PHE A 62 -3.05 -16.31 7.42
CA PHE A 62 -3.53 -15.03 6.85
C PHE A 62 -4.81 -14.53 7.52
N ASP A 63 -5.73 -15.44 7.87
CA ASP A 63 -6.97 -15.09 8.58
C ASP A 63 -6.72 -14.56 9.99
N GLU A 64 -5.71 -15.11 10.68
CA GLU A 64 -5.30 -14.63 12.00
C GLU A 64 -4.73 -13.22 11.91
N VAL A 65 -3.88 -12.97 10.92
CA VAL A 65 -3.28 -11.64 10.68
C VAL A 65 -4.36 -10.64 10.29
N ASP A 66 -5.30 -11.01 9.44
CA ASP A 66 -6.40 -10.12 9.07
C ASP A 66 -7.32 -9.81 10.26
N ALA A 67 -7.55 -10.77 11.16
CA ALA A 67 -8.28 -10.52 12.40
C ALA A 67 -7.57 -9.51 13.31
N LEU A 68 -6.23 -9.56 13.36
CA LEU A 68 -5.40 -8.66 14.18
C LEU A 68 -5.21 -7.28 13.54
N THR A 69 -5.06 -7.22 12.21
CA THR A 69 -4.68 -6.00 11.48
C THR A 69 -5.85 -5.25 10.85
N GLY A 70 -7.07 -5.67 11.14
CA GLY A 70 -8.30 -5.07 10.68
C GLY A 70 -8.99 -4.18 11.72
N PRO A 71 -10.29 -4.39 11.97
CA PRO A 71 -11.07 -3.56 12.90
C PRO A 71 -10.52 -3.51 14.32
N ALA A 72 -9.80 -4.55 14.77
CA ALA A 72 -9.19 -4.61 16.08
C ALA A 72 -8.24 -3.43 16.36
N ILE A 73 -7.61 -2.89 15.32
CA ILE A 73 -6.71 -1.73 15.40
C ILE A 73 -7.26 -0.50 14.66
N GLY A 74 -8.57 -0.45 14.43
CA GLY A 74 -9.23 0.68 13.78
C GLY A 74 -9.05 0.77 12.27
N ARG A 75 -8.59 -0.29 11.60
CA ARG A 75 -8.47 -0.35 10.14
C ARG A 75 -9.75 -0.87 9.49
N ALA A 76 -9.79 -0.81 8.16
CA ALA A 76 -10.90 -1.33 7.36
C ALA A 76 -11.11 -2.84 7.60
N LYS A 77 -12.34 -3.32 7.37
CA LYS A 77 -12.69 -4.75 7.51
C LYS A 77 -11.88 -5.67 6.58
N SER A 78 -11.39 -5.14 5.46
CA SER A 78 -10.51 -5.87 4.56
C SER A 78 -9.12 -6.17 5.13
N ALA A 79 -8.75 -5.51 6.23
CA ALA A 79 -7.48 -5.73 6.93
C ALA A 79 -6.25 -5.66 5.99
N THR A 80 -5.32 -6.60 6.07
CA THR A 80 -4.09 -6.57 5.26
C THR A 80 -4.21 -7.46 4.02
N TYR A 81 -4.47 -8.74 4.17
CA TYR A 81 -4.45 -9.69 3.04
C TYR A 81 -5.65 -9.54 2.11
N ARG A 82 -6.85 -9.39 2.65
CA ARG A 82 -8.03 -9.09 1.84
C ARG A 82 -7.95 -7.73 1.14
N THR A 83 -7.21 -6.78 1.70
CA THR A 83 -6.92 -5.52 0.99
C THR A 83 -6.02 -5.79 -0.21
N GLY A 84 -5.01 -6.64 -0.07
CA GLY A 84 -4.17 -7.08 -1.19
C GLY A 84 -4.98 -7.75 -2.30
N ASP A 85 -5.94 -8.62 -1.94
CA ASP A 85 -6.83 -9.26 -2.91
C ASP A 85 -7.74 -8.26 -3.64
N VAL A 86 -8.30 -7.28 -2.92
CA VAL A 86 -9.16 -6.24 -3.50
C VAL A 86 -8.40 -5.32 -4.45
N VAL A 87 -7.17 -4.96 -4.09
CA VAL A 87 -6.30 -4.12 -4.93
C VAL A 87 -5.82 -4.88 -6.18
N GLY A 88 -5.64 -6.17 -6.05
CA GLY A 88 -5.02 -7.05 -7.04
C GLY A 88 -3.53 -7.27 -6.75
N LEU A 89 -3.13 -8.52 -6.71
CA LEU A 89 -1.74 -8.90 -6.37
C LEU A 89 -0.73 -8.40 -7.40
N ASP A 90 -1.12 -8.35 -8.67
CA ASP A 90 -0.32 -7.79 -9.77
C ASP A 90 -0.08 -6.29 -9.60
N THR A 91 -1.13 -5.53 -9.24
CA THR A 91 -1.04 -4.10 -8.95
C THR A 91 -0.16 -3.85 -7.73
N LEU A 92 -0.35 -4.63 -6.68
CA LEU A 92 0.46 -4.54 -5.47
C LEU A 92 1.93 -4.84 -5.76
N ALA A 93 2.21 -5.91 -6.52
CA ALA A 93 3.56 -6.28 -6.94
C ALA A 93 4.24 -5.17 -7.77
N HIS A 94 3.49 -4.55 -8.70
CA HIS A 94 4.00 -3.43 -9.49
C HIS A 94 4.32 -2.21 -8.61
N THR A 95 3.49 -1.94 -7.62
CA THR A 95 3.70 -0.82 -6.69
C THR A 95 4.92 -1.04 -5.80
N PHE A 96 5.13 -2.27 -5.31
CA PHE A 96 6.36 -2.65 -4.60
C PHE A 96 7.60 -2.46 -5.47
N LYS A 97 7.55 -2.99 -6.70
CA LYS A 97 8.67 -2.84 -7.64
C LYS A 97 8.98 -1.37 -7.93
N THR A 98 7.97 -0.53 -8.09
CA THR A 98 8.17 0.91 -8.30
C THR A 98 8.85 1.55 -7.10
N MET A 99 8.56 1.12 -5.88
CA MET A 99 9.26 1.60 -4.69
C MET A 99 10.71 1.14 -4.66
N ASP A 100 10.96 -0.12 -4.92
CA ASP A 100 12.30 -0.71 -4.93
C ASP A 100 13.21 -0.03 -5.98
N ASP A 101 12.70 0.16 -7.19
CA ASP A 101 13.44 0.78 -8.29
C ASP A 101 13.77 2.27 -8.08
N ASN A 102 13.01 2.99 -7.24
CA ASN A 102 13.07 4.46 -7.16
C ASN A 102 13.40 5.02 -5.77
N LEU A 103 13.37 4.20 -4.74
CA LEU A 103 13.79 4.65 -3.42
C LEU A 103 15.28 4.36 -3.26
N PRO A 104 16.05 5.30 -2.63
CA PRO A 104 17.41 4.98 -2.25
C PRO A 104 17.38 3.75 -1.35
N ALA A 105 18.26 2.80 -1.63
CA ALA A 105 18.44 1.62 -0.78
C ALA A 105 18.78 2.09 0.63
N ASP A 106 17.80 2.12 1.51
CA ASP A 106 18.05 2.19 2.93
C ASP A 106 18.57 0.80 3.33
N PRO A 107 19.79 0.70 3.91
CA PRO A 107 20.38 -0.60 4.22
C PRO A 107 19.54 -1.47 5.16
N ALA A 108 18.46 -0.92 5.69
CA ALA A 108 17.70 -1.60 6.71
C ALA A 108 16.53 -2.41 6.21
N ASP A 109 15.93 -2.16 4.97
CA ASP A 109 14.68 -2.82 4.88
C ASP A 109 13.91 -3.06 3.63
N ALA A 110 13.90 -2.23 2.60
CA ALA A 110 12.93 -2.37 1.53
C ALA A 110 13.27 -3.52 0.57
N SER A 111 14.54 -3.76 0.28
CA SER A 111 14.96 -4.84 -0.63
C SER A 111 14.78 -6.22 -0.03
N ASP A 112 15.03 -6.36 1.26
CA ASP A 112 14.84 -7.64 1.97
C ASP A 112 13.36 -7.97 2.14
N ILE A 113 12.52 -6.96 2.34
CA ILE A 113 11.07 -7.13 2.42
C ILE A 113 10.50 -7.47 1.05
N ALA A 114 10.89 -6.75 0.00
CA ALA A 114 10.48 -7.05 -1.37
C ALA A 114 10.98 -8.42 -1.83
N ALA A 115 12.25 -8.74 -1.61
CA ALA A 115 12.82 -10.05 -1.94
C ALA A 115 12.14 -11.19 -1.18
N ALA A 116 11.86 -11.02 0.10
CA ALA A 116 11.13 -12.01 0.90
C ALA A 116 9.70 -12.24 0.39
N LEU A 117 9.05 -11.21 -0.17
CA LEU A 117 7.71 -11.29 -0.73
C LEU A 117 7.67 -11.97 -2.09
N PHE A 118 8.61 -11.65 -3.00
CA PHE A 118 8.55 -12.12 -4.38
C PHE A 118 9.30 -13.43 -4.61
N LEU A 119 10.27 -13.76 -3.78
CA LEU A 119 11.06 -14.99 -3.91
C LEU A 119 10.54 -16.15 -3.05
N ASN A 120 9.49 -15.94 -2.25
CA ASN A 120 8.93 -16.99 -1.41
C ASN A 120 7.90 -17.81 -2.18
N PRO A 121 8.16 -19.12 -2.45
CA PRO A 121 7.23 -19.98 -3.17
C PRO A 121 5.85 -20.11 -2.51
N SER A 122 5.77 -19.85 -1.20
CA SER A 122 4.50 -19.91 -0.45
C SER A 122 3.52 -18.81 -0.84
N MET A 123 4.00 -17.68 -1.37
CA MET A 123 3.15 -16.59 -1.87
C MET A 123 2.58 -16.90 -3.27
N THR A 124 3.31 -17.66 -4.08
CA THR A 124 2.82 -18.13 -5.38
C THR A 124 1.67 -19.12 -5.24
N LEU A 125 1.57 -19.82 -4.10
CA LEU A 125 0.50 -20.78 -3.83
C LEU A 125 -0.83 -20.10 -3.44
N CYS A 126 -0.82 -18.85 -2.98
CA CYS A 126 -2.05 -18.13 -2.69
C CYS A 126 -2.82 -17.75 -3.96
N SER A 127 -2.12 -17.54 -5.09
CA SER A 127 -2.75 -17.25 -6.39
C SER A 127 -3.30 -18.50 -7.09
N SER A 128 -2.85 -19.71 -6.73
CA SER A 128 -3.25 -20.95 -7.37
C SER A 128 -4.49 -21.61 -6.78
N ASN A 129 -4.96 -21.15 -5.61
CA ASN A 129 -6.17 -21.68 -4.97
C ASN A 129 -7.42 -20.81 -5.16
N PHE A 130 -7.33 -19.80 -6.01
CA PHE A 130 -8.49 -18.98 -6.36
C PHE A 130 -9.24 -19.62 -7.54
N ASP A 131 -9.98 -20.69 -7.28
CA ASP A 131 -10.81 -21.37 -8.29
C ASP A 131 -12.20 -20.74 -8.48
N GLY A 132 -12.43 -19.55 -7.92
CA GLY A 132 -13.67 -18.81 -8.15
C GLY A 132 -14.93 -19.42 -7.54
N SER A 133 -14.82 -20.38 -6.63
CA SER A 133 -15.98 -20.94 -5.95
C SER A 133 -16.54 -19.95 -4.93
N PRO A 134 -17.83 -19.58 -4.99
CA PRO A 134 -18.45 -18.74 -3.98
C PRO A 134 -18.57 -19.52 -2.65
N VAL A 135 -18.16 -18.87 -1.57
CA VAL A 135 -18.40 -19.34 -0.20
C VAL A 135 -19.81 -18.96 0.21
#